data_259b46e9c8dd15f504c069151c073c3b
#
_entry.id   259b46e9c8dd15f504c069151c073c3b
#
_cell.length_a   1.000
_cell.length_b   1.000
_cell.length_c   1.000
_cell.angle_alpha   90.00
_cell.angle_beta   90.00
_cell.angle_gamma   90.00
#
_symmetry.space_group_name_H-M   'P 1'
#
loop_
_entity.id
_entity.type
_entity.pdbx_description
1 polymer ?
#
loop_
_entity_poly.entity_id
_entity_poly.type
_entity_poly.pdbx_seq_one_letter_code
_entity_poly.pdbx_strand_id
1 'polypeptide(L)'
;NETISMGRFDIVSLVRNYLQSAEILCTQKQIALRMEDYPPTSVWADEFMVEEVFGNYFSNAVNHIDGDRIIEVKLKQMDGKVRVSVFNTGQPIPEESLPRIWEKFYKVDKARTRAYGGSGVGLSIVKAIMESLNQKYGVINYDNGVEFWFELETK
;
A
#
# COMPACT_ATOMS: atom_id res chain seq x y z
N ASN A 1 -3.63 -10.72 19.57
CA ASN A 1 -3.42 -12.02 18.90
C ASN A 1 -4.62 -12.38 18.05
N GLU A 2 -4.64 -11.84 16.85
CA GLU A 2 -5.72 -12.13 15.93
C GLU A 2 -5.47 -13.46 15.24
N THR A 3 -6.51 -14.26 15.14
CA THR A 3 -6.45 -15.52 14.43
C THR A 3 -6.47 -15.24 12.93
N ILE A 4 -5.48 -15.80 12.21
CA ILE A 4 -5.39 -15.69 10.76
C ILE A 4 -6.45 -16.60 10.14
N SER A 5 -7.27 -16.05 9.28
CA SER A 5 -8.33 -16.79 8.57
C SER A 5 -8.03 -16.80 7.08
N MET A 6 -7.32 -17.83 6.63
CA MET A 6 -6.92 -17.98 5.22
C MET A 6 -8.10 -18.40 4.35
N GLY A 7 -8.17 -17.87 3.15
CA GLY A 7 -9.19 -18.22 2.17
C GLY A 7 -8.84 -17.72 0.78
N ARG A 8 -9.67 -18.11 -0.19
CA ARG A 8 -9.57 -17.65 -1.57
C ARG A 8 -10.43 -16.42 -1.76
N PHE A 9 -9.89 -15.39 -2.41
CA PHE A 9 -10.66 -14.22 -2.80
C PHE A 9 -10.00 -13.55 -4.00
N ASP A 10 -10.75 -12.66 -4.66
CA ASP A 10 -10.26 -11.92 -5.82
C ASP A 10 -9.59 -10.64 -5.35
N ILE A 11 -8.27 -10.56 -5.49
CA ILE A 11 -7.51 -9.38 -5.08
C ILE A 11 -7.86 -8.14 -5.93
N VAL A 12 -8.24 -8.34 -7.19
CA VAL A 12 -8.63 -7.21 -8.06
C VAL A 12 -9.90 -6.57 -7.53
N SER A 13 -10.89 -7.37 -7.15
CA SER A 13 -12.14 -6.85 -6.57
C SER A 13 -11.89 -6.12 -5.25
N LEU A 14 -11.05 -6.67 -4.40
CA LEU A 14 -10.73 -6.04 -3.13
C LEU A 14 -10.15 -4.65 -3.36
N VAL A 15 -9.16 -4.54 -4.27
CA VAL A 15 -8.50 -3.28 -4.57
C VAL A 15 -9.48 -2.31 -5.23
N ARG A 16 -10.25 -2.76 -6.22
CA ARG A 16 -11.23 -1.92 -6.91
C ARG A 16 -12.26 -1.35 -5.95
N ASN A 17 -12.79 -2.18 -5.06
CA ASN A 17 -13.79 -1.74 -4.08
C ASN A 17 -13.21 -0.68 -3.14
N TYR A 18 -11.96 -0.87 -2.72
CA TYR A 18 -11.29 0.13 -1.88
C TYR A 18 -11.13 1.45 -2.62
N LEU A 19 -10.63 1.41 -3.87
CA LEU A 19 -10.41 2.62 -4.65
C LEU A 19 -11.73 3.34 -4.95
N GLN A 20 -12.80 2.61 -5.18
CA GLN A 20 -14.12 3.19 -5.41
C GLN A 20 -14.57 4.00 -4.19
N SER A 21 -14.35 3.47 -2.99
CA SER A 21 -14.72 4.17 -1.77
C SER A 21 -13.82 5.39 -1.50
N ALA A 22 -12.63 5.44 -2.11
CA ALA A 22 -11.68 6.53 -1.92
C ALA A 22 -11.77 7.64 -2.98
N GLU A 23 -12.62 7.48 -4.00
CA GLU A 23 -12.71 8.42 -5.12
C GLU A 23 -13.03 9.85 -4.68
N ILE A 24 -13.98 9.99 -3.76
CA ILE A 24 -14.39 11.32 -3.28
C ILE A 24 -13.23 12.02 -2.60
N LEU A 25 -12.52 11.29 -1.73
CA LEU A 25 -11.35 11.84 -1.04
C LEU A 25 -10.28 12.28 -2.02
N CYS A 26 -9.99 11.45 -3.02
CA CYS A 26 -8.99 11.77 -4.04
C CYS A 26 -9.39 13.01 -4.84
N THR A 27 -10.66 13.10 -5.23
CA THR A 27 -11.17 14.29 -5.94
C THR A 27 -11.00 15.55 -5.10
N GLN A 28 -11.37 15.48 -3.82
CA GLN A 28 -11.25 16.61 -2.90
C GLN A 28 -9.81 17.06 -2.72
N LYS A 29 -8.88 16.13 -2.72
CA LYS A 29 -7.45 16.41 -2.56
C LYS A 29 -6.73 16.65 -3.88
N GLN A 30 -7.46 16.63 -4.99
CA GLN A 30 -6.92 16.84 -6.34
C GLN A 30 -5.86 15.80 -6.67
N ILE A 31 -6.14 14.55 -6.36
CA ILE A 31 -5.27 13.41 -6.66
C ILE A 31 -5.82 12.68 -7.88
N ALA A 32 -4.98 12.47 -8.89
CA ALA A 32 -5.32 11.64 -10.04
C ALA A 32 -5.06 10.18 -9.67
N LEU A 33 -6.13 9.40 -9.54
CA LEU A 33 -6.06 7.99 -9.17
C LEU A 33 -6.09 7.14 -10.43
N ARG A 34 -5.09 6.30 -10.62
CA ARG A 34 -4.92 5.48 -11.82
C ARG A 34 -4.78 4.00 -11.49
N MET A 35 -5.51 3.17 -12.20
CA MET A 35 -5.38 1.72 -12.17
C MET A 35 -5.87 1.17 -13.50
N GLU A 36 -5.05 0.34 -14.15
CA GLU A 36 -5.46 -0.34 -15.38
C GLU A 36 -6.51 -1.41 -15.08
N ASP A 37 -7.16 -1.92 -16.13
CA ASP A 37 -8.07 -3.05 -16.00
C ASP A 37 -7.28 -4.34 -15.88
N TYR A 38 -7.62 -5.13 -14.86
CA TYR A 38 -7.02 -6.44 -14.64
C TYR A 38 -8.13 -7.50 -14.58
N PRO A 39 -7.88 -8.70 -15.10
CA PRO A 39 -8.84 -9.79 -14.94
C PRO A 39 -8.92 -10.22 -13.47
N PRO A 40 -10.02 -10.86 -13.06
CA PRO A 40 -10.11 -11.41 -11.71
C PRO A 40 -8.90 -12.30 -11.41
N THR A 41 -8.33 -12.11 -10.22
CA THR A 41 -7.11 -12.81 -9.81
C THR A 41 -7.31 -13.39 -8.41
N SER A 42 -7.45 -14.71 -8.34
CA SER A 42 -7.66 -15.42 -7.08
C SER A 42 -6.34 -15.54 -6.32
N VAL A 43 -6.37 -15.19 -5.03
CA VAL A 43 -5.22 -15.32 -4.14
C VAL A 43 -5.60 -16.13 -2.91
N TRP A 44 -4.59 -16.64 -2.22
CA TRP A 44 -4.74 -17.38 -0.97
C TRP A 44 -4.11 -16.57 0.15
N ALA A 45 -4.94 -15.98 1.01
CA ALA A 45 -4.48 -15.12 2.09
C ALA A 45 -5.64 -14.86 3.06
N ASP A 46 -5.40 -14.01 4.05
CA ASP A 46 -6.46 -13.52 4.94
C ASP A 46 -6.99 -12.22 4.34
N GLU A 47 -8.20 -12.27 3.83
CA GLU A 47 -8.81 -11.15 3.09
C GLU A 47 -8.87 -9.87 3.93
N PHE A 48 -9.25 -10.00 5.19
CA PHE A 48 -9.37 -8.86 6.10
C PHE A 48 -8.01 -8.20 6.35
N MET A 49 -6.98 -9.02 6.59
CA MET A 49 -5.62 -8.52 6.79
C MET A 49 -5.05 -7.86 5.54
N VAL A 50 -5.33 -8.43 4.36
CA VAL A 50 -4.86 -7.86 3.09
C VAL A 50 -5.51 -6.51 2.84
N GLU A 51 -6.80 -6.37 3.14
CA GLU A 51 -7.48 -5.08 3.04
C GLU A 51 -6.80 -4.04 3.94
N GLU A 52 -6.40 -4.44 5.12
CA GLU A 52 -5.69 -3.55 6.04
C GLU A 52 -4.32 -3.13 5.50
N VAL A 53 -3.58 -4.06 4.90
CA VAL A 53 -2.29 -3.74 4.26
C VAL A 53 -2.48 -2.73 3.14
N PHE A 54 -3.42 -3.01 2.23
CA PHE A 54 -3.69 -2.11 1.10
C PHE A 54 -4.14 -0.73 1.60
N GLY A 55 -5.03 -0.69 2.58
CA GLY A 55 -5.51 0.56 3.17
C GLY A 55 -4.40 1.39 3.79
N ASN A 56 -3.45 0.75 4.48
CA ASN A 56 -2.32 1.46 5.06
C ASN A 56 -1.38 2.00 3.99
N TYR A 57 -1.12 1.24 2.92
CA TYR A 57 -0.32 1.74 1.81
C TYR A 57 -1.00 2.90 1.10
N PHE A 58 -2.32 2.78 0.87
CA PHE A 58 -3.06 3.83 0.19
C PHE A 58 -3.13 5.11 1.02
N SER A 59 -3.41 4.98 2.31
CA SER A 59 -3.44 6.11 3.24
C SER A 59 -2.07 6.81 3.30
N ASN A 60 -1.00 6.01 3.33
CA ASN A 60 0.36 6.54 3.31
C ASN A 60 0.62 7.32 2.01
N ALA A 61 0.17 6.81 0.88
CA ALA A 61 0.32 7.50 -0.42
C ALA A 61 -0.42 8.83 -0.42
N VAL A 62 -1.64 8.86 0.08
CA VAL A 62 -2.43 10.10 0.18
C VAL A 62 -1.73 11.13 1.07
N ASN A 63 -1.18 10.67 2.20
CA ASN A 63 -0.53 11.56 3.16
C ASN A 63 0.78 12.15 2.64
N HIS A 64 1.45 11.48 1.72
CA HIS A 64 2.75 11.92 1.19
C HIS A 64 2.69 12.38 -0.26
N ILE A 65 1.49 12.53 -0.81
CA ILE A 65 1.31 12.96 -2.19
C ILE A 65 1.87 14.37 -2.41
N ASP A 66 2.57 14.56 -3.51
CA ASP A 66 3.09 15.86 -3.90
C ASP A 66 3.41 15.86 -5.40
N GLY A 67 3.88 16.99 -5.93
CA GLY A 67 4.23 17.09 -7.34
C GLY A 67 3.02 16.98 -8.24
N ASP A 68 3.03 16.05 -9.17
CA ASP A 68 1.94 15.84 -10.13
C ASP A 68 0.68 15.25 -9.51
N ARG A 69 0.75 14.85 -8.26
CA ARG A 69 -0.38 14.36 -7.45
C ARG A 69 -1.07 13.16 -8.09
N ILE A 70 -0.27 12.16 -8.44
CA ILE A 70 -0.75 10.92 -9.04
C ILE A 70 -0.54 9.78 -8.06
N ILE A 71 -1.59 8.95 -7.87
CA ILE A 71 -1.47 7.64 -7.23
C ILE A 71 -1.79 6.60 -8.28
N GLU A 72 -0.88 5.65 -8.46
CA GLU A 72 -1.07 4.56 -9.42
C GLU A 72 -0.98 3.22 -8.72
N VAL A 73 -2.01 2.38 -8.91
CA VAL A 73 -2.07 1.03 -8.34
C VAL A 73 -1.85 0.04 -9.48
N LYS A 74 -0.94 -0.90 -9.28
CA LYS A 74 -0.61 -1.91 -10.28
C LYS A 74 -0.63 -3.30 -9.65
N LEU A 75 -1.02 -4.28 -10.48
CA LEU A 75 -0.90 -5.68 -10.14
C LEU A 75 0.00 -6.35 -11.18
N LYS A 76 0.96 -7.14 -10.71
CA LYS A 76 1.88 -7.86 -11.59
C LYS A 76 1.83 -9.34 -11.28
N GLN A 77 1.45 -10.14 -12.27
CA GLN A 77 1.49 -11.60 -12.15
C GLN A 77 2.94 -12.07 -12.17
N MET A 78 3.24 -12.97 -11.26
CA MET A 78 4.56 -13.62 -11.15
C MET A 78 4.29 -15.12 -11.02
N ASP A 79 5.33 -15.92 -11.12
CA ASP A 79 5.16 -17.37 -10.99
C ASP A 79 4.65 -17.71 -9.59
N GLY A 80 3.38 -18.14 -9.53
CA GLY A 80 2.74 -18.52 -8.26
C GLY A 80 2.39 -17.38 -7.34
N LYS A 81 2.56 -16.13 -7.77
CA LYS A 81 2.31 -14.95 -6.93
C LYS A 81 1.77 -13.78 -7.74
N VAL A 82 1.17 -12.83 -7.03
CA VAL A 82 0.83 -11.53 -7.60
C VAL A 82 1.42 -10.45 -6.70
N ARG A 83 2.05 -9.45 -7.32
CA ARG A 83 2.53 -8.27 -6.60
C ARG A 83 1.56 -7.14 -6.80
N VAL A 84 1.11 -6.56 -5.70
CA VAL A 84 0.26 -5.37 -5.68
C VAL A 84 1.15 -4.19 -5.28
N SER A 85 1.11 -3.10 -6.04
CA SER A 85 1.92 -1.93 -5.72
C SER A 85 1.06 -0.67 -5.71
N VAL A 86 1.45 0.28 -4.84
CA VAL A 86 0.83 1.60 -4.72
C VAL A 86 1.95 2.62 -4.86
N PHE A 87 1.94 3.34 -5.97
CA PHE A 87 2.90 4.40 -6.26
C PHE A 87 2.25 5.76 -6.00
N ASN A 88 2.97 6.68 -5.37
CA ASN A 88 2.54 8.07 -5.32
C ASN A 88 3.67 8.97 -5.78
N THR A 89 3.31 10.01 -6.54
CA THR A 89 4.25 11.08 -6.82
C THR A 89 4.55 11.86 -5.54
N GLY A 90 5.77 12.36 -5.42
CA GLY A 90 6.22 13.11 -4.27
C GLY A 90 7.71 12.94 -4.05
N GLN A 91 8.16 13.35 -2.88
CA GLN A 91 9.56 13.24 -2.52
C GLN A 91 9.94 11.80 -2.22
N PRO A 92 11.04 11.29 -2.78
CA PRO A 92 11.52 9.96 -2.39
C PRO A 92 11.93 9.96 -0.90
N ILE A 93 11.91 8.77 -0.32
CA ILE A 93 12.29 8.60 1.08
C ILE A 93 13.83 8.69 1.18
N PRO A 94 14.37 9.46 2.14
CA PRO A 94 15.82 9.47 2.35
C PRO A 94 16.37 8.06 2.56
N GLU A 95 17.49 7.74 1.91
CA GLU A 95 18.02 6.38 1.95
C GLU A 95 18.29 5.88 3.37
N GLU A 96 18.75 6.76 4.26
CA GLU A 96 19.03 6.40 5.66
C GLU A 96 17.74 6.06 6.42
N SER A 97 16.59 6.50 5.93
CA SER A 97 15.29 6.20 6.56
C SER A 97 14.68 4.90 6.06
N LEU A 98 15.06 4.41 4.89
CA LEU A 98 14.41 3.24 4.26
C LEU A 98 14.33 2.02 5.19
N PRO A 99 15.38 1.62 5.92
CA PRO A 99 15.27 0.47 6.80
C PRO A 99 14.44 0.73 8.06
N ARG A 100 14.13 2.00 8.35
CA ARG A 100 13.45 2.38 9.58
C ARG A 100 11.97 2.74 9.40
N ILE A 101 11.50 2.92 8.16
CA ILE A 101 10.11 3.34 7.93
C ILE A 101 9.07 2.33 8.43
N TRP A 102 9.49 1.07 8.62
CA TRP A 102 8.62 0.00 9.11
C TRP A 102 8.53 -0.04 10.64
N GLU A 103 9.35 0.76 11.33
CA GLU A 103 9.35 0.83 12.79
C GLU A 103 8.15 1.63 13.28
N LYS A 104 7.55 1.15 14.35
CA LYS A 104 6.41 1.83 14.97
C LYS A 104 6.83 3.23 15.42
N PHE A 105 6.00 4.23 15.07
CA PHE A 105 6.20 5.64 15.42
C PHE A 105 7.40 6.32 14.74
N TYR A 106 8.10 5.66 13.83
CA TYR A 106 9.15 6.33 13.06
C TYR A 106 8.51 7.24 12.02
N LYS A 107 9.01 8.46 11.90
CA LYS A 107 8.52 9.44 10.92
C LYS A 107 9.71 10.10 10.26
N VAL A 108 9.70 10.13 8.93
CA VAL A 108 10.73 10.77 8.11
C VAL A 108 10.70 12.28 8.30
N ASP A 109 9.49 12.86 8.26
CA ASP A 109 9.25 14.29 8.46
C ASP A 109 8.15 14.44 9.50
N LYS A 110 8.55 14.68 10.75
CA LYS A 110 7.62 14.75 11.88
C LYS A 110 6.59 15.87 11.72
N ALA A 111 7.01 17.03 11.25
CA ALA A 111 6.11 18.17 11.08
C ALA A 111 5.09 17.89 9.99
N ARG A 112 5.54 17.40 8.84
CA ARG A 112 4.67 17.09 7.70
C ARG A 112 3.71 15.95 8.02
N THR A 113 4.22 14.90 8.65
CA THR A 113 3.39 13.76 9.05
C THR A 113 2.30 14.19 10.02
N ARG A 114 2.65 15.05 10.99
CA ARG A 114 1.69 15.58 11.95
C ARG A 114 0.62 16.41 11.27
N ALA A 115 1.00 17.24 10.31
CA ALA A 115 0.06 18.11 9.58
C ALA A 115 -0.97 17.28 8.81
N TYR A 116 -0.60 16.10 8.32
CA TYR A 116 -1.51 15.21 7.60
C TYR A 116 -2.16 14.15 8.50
N GLY A 117 -1.95 14.23 9.81
CA GLY A 117 -2.58 13.33 10.75
C GLY A 117 -1.99 11.93 10.82
N GLY A 118 -0.82 11.72 10.25
CA GLY A 118 -0.17 10.40 10.27
C GLY A 118 0.27 10.01 11.68
N SER A 119 -0.08 8.79 12.11
CA SER A 119 0.23 8.28 13.43
C SER A 119 1.63 7.63 13.52
N GLY A 120 2.21 7.26 12.39
CA GLY A 120 3.48 6.55 12.37
C GLY A 120 3.38 5.06 12.66
N VAL A 121 2.17 4.48 12.64
CA VAL A 121 1.99 3.05 12.91
C VAL A 121 1.59 2.24 11.68
N GLY A 122 1.12 2.90 10.60
CA GLY A 122 0.57 2.20 9.43
C GLY A 122 1.53 1.20 8.80
N LEU A 123 2.78 1.60 8.57
CA LEU A 123 3.76 0.71 7.95
C LEU A 123 4.23 -0.40 8.89
N SER A 124 4.21 -0.17 10.21
CA SER A 124 4.52 -1.23 11.16
C SER A 124 3.42 -2.30 11.18
N ILE A 125 2.18 -1.90 10.92
CA ILE A 125 1.06 -2.84 10.78
C ILE A 125 1.25 -3.70 9.53
N VAL A 126 1.63 -3.08 8.41
CA VAL A 126 1.92 -3.81 7.17
C VAL A 126 3.01 -4.87 7.41
N LYS A 127 4.10 -4.47 8.05
CA LYS A 127 5.18 -5.41 8.38
C LYS A 127 4.66 -6.57 9.21
N ALA A 128 3.91 -6.30 10.28
CA ALA A 128 3.39 -7.34 11.16
C ALA A 128 2.49 -8.32 10.40
N ILE A 129 1.59 -7.80 9.58
CA ILE A 129 0.67 -8.64 8.81
C ILE A 129 1.44 -9.49 7.78
N MET A 130 2.29 -8.85 6.97
CA MET A 130 2.97 -9.56 5.90
C MET A 130 3.93 -10.63 6.44
N GLU A 131 4.58 -10.35 7.56
CA GLU A 131 5.41 -11.36 8.23
C GLU A 131 4.57 -12.50 8.79
N SER A 132 3.40 -12.20 9.34
CA SER A 132 2.50 -13.26 9.84
C SER A 132 1.94 -14.13 8.71
N LEU A 133 1.77 -13.57 7.51
CA LEU A 133 1.35 -14.31 6.32
C LEU A 133 2.52 -15.00 5.62
N ASN A 134 3.74 -14.74 6.08
CA ASN A 134 4.97 -15.25 5.48
C ASN A 134 5.10 -14.85 4.00
N GLN A 135 4.76 -13.60 3.70
CA GLN A 135 4.80 -13.06 2.34
C GLN A 135 5.69 -11.81 2.29
N LYS A 136 6.17 -11.50 1.10
CA LYS A 136 7.11 -10.40 0.89
C LYS A 136 6.41 -9.06 0.73
N TYR A 137 7.11 -8.02 1.13
CA TYR A 137 6.66 -6.62 1.02
C TYR A 137 7.89 -5.73 0.90
N GLY A 138 7.70 -4.51 0.45
CA GLY A 138 8.85 -3.62 0.34
C GLY A 138 8.49 -2.25 -0.20
N VAL A 139 9.53 -1.47 -0.49
CA VAL A 139 9.45 -0.11 -0.96
C VAL A 139 10.50 0.13 -2.03
N ILE A 140 10.15 0.92 -3.04
CA ILE A 140 11.08 1.32 -4.11
C ILE A 140 10.99 2.82 -4.26
N ASN A 141 12.13 3.50 -4.23
CA ASN A 141 12.24 4.91 -4.54
C ASN A 141 12.41 5.13 -6.04
N TYR A 142 11.74 6.17 -6.55
CA TYR A 142 11.96 6.72 -7.88
C TYR A 142 12.25 8.20 -7.75
N ASP A 143 12.79 8.81 -8.80
CA ASP A 143 13.11 10.25 -8.77
C ASP A 143 11.88 11.11 -8.49
N ASN A 144 10.71 10.65 -8.92
CA ASN A 144 9.46 11.41 -8.82
C ASN A 144 8.47 10.85 -7.80
N GLY A 145 8.85 9.85 -7.00
CA GLY A 145 7.93 9.28 -6.03
C GLY A 145 8.39 8.00 -5.38
N VAL A 146 7.44 7.34 -4.75
CA VAL A 146 7.69 6.14 -3.95
C VAL A 146 6.65 5.08 -4.27
N GLU A 147 7.07 3.84 -4.38
CA GLU A 147 6.18 2.70 -4.60
C GLU A 147 6.29 1.74 -3.42
N PHE A 148 5.16 1.44 -2.78
CA PHE A 148 5.06 0.39 -1.78
C PHE A 148 4.39 -0.82 -2.40
N TRP A 149 4.87 -2.03 -2.07
CA TRP A 149 4.35 -3.25 -2.68
C TRP A 149 4.26 -4.38 -1.66
N PHE A 150 3.39 -5.34 -1.96
CA PHE A 150 3.29 -6.61 -1.24
C PHE A 150 2.93 -7.73 -2.22
N GLU A 151 3.20 -8.96 -1.82
CA GLU A 151 2.95 -10.14 -2.65
C GLU A 151 2.03 -11.12 -1.95
N LEU A 152 1.21 -11.81 -2.74
CA LEU A 152 0.30 -12.86 -2.25
C LEU A 152 0.42 -14.08 -3.15
N GLU A 153 0.14 -15.25 -2.59
CA GLU A 153 0.14 -16.51 -3.36
C GLU A 153 -1.10 -16.61 -4.21
N THR A 154 -0.92 -17.10 -5.44
CA THR A 154 -2.03 -17.39 -6.35
C THR A 154 -2.33 -18.90 -6.43
N LYS A 155 -1.46 -19.73 -5.88
CA LYS A 155 -1.60 -21.19 -5.86
C LYS A 155 -1.99 -21.72 -4.49
#